data_c0f863015a13fc58a880ff318679aa1f
#
_entry.id   c0f863015a13fc58a880ff318679aa1f
#
_cell.length_a   1.000
_cell.length_b   1.000
_cell.length_c   1.000
_cell.angle_alpha   90.00
_cell.angle_beta   90.00
_cell.angle_gamma   90.00
#
_symmetry.space_group_name_H-M   'P 1'
#
loop_
_entity.id
_entity.type
_entity.pdbx_description
1 polymer ?
#
loop_
_entity_poly.entity_id
_entity_poly.type
_entity_poly.pdbx_seq_one_letter_code
_entity_poly.pdbx_strand_id
1 'polypeptide(L)'
;MALTITLSNTSGASYVFSKILQFQLKKEVYTPYTTFSAQFQTDGLKKFGTICKVIVQNGNQVVHEGTVETLTVQTNASVTTISLLSYGFTKLLLHSELAPGLYPNLSINSLLSGYYQFPPEITWESNSDSTNYVYFNEHIPVWDGVVTLCYKLLERYPYIRTANQVCLHLPEKAKSLHIQTGQTLSYGTKRRYSRLISHFHMQDVDGNYDKFSLTNPQAVAVYQLRHKQIAF
;
A
#
# COMPACT_ATOMS: atom_id res chain seq x y z
N MET A 1 16.21 19.88 4.96
CA MET A 1 15.50 18.70 5.50
C MET A 1 16.46 17.54 5.48
N ALA A 2 16.69 16.88 6.61
CA ALA A 2 17.64 15.75 6.68
C ALA A 2 16.83 14.43 6.70
N LEU A 3 16.96 13.64 5.64
CA LEU A 3 16.43 12.27 5.61
C LEU A 3 17.38 11.36 6.39
N THR A 4 16.83 10.53 7.26
CA THR A 4 17.56 9.56 8.07
C THR A 4 16.98 8.17 7.83
N ILE A 5 17.87 7.19 7.62
CA ILE A 5 17.51 5.78 7.48
C ILE A 5 18.07 5.03 8.69
N THR A 6 17.19 4.33 9.40
CA THR A 6 17.58 3.46 10.51
C THR A 6 17.28 2.01 10.12
N LEU A 7 18.32 1.16 10.20
CA LEU A 7 18.20 -0.28 10.02
C LEU A 7 18.34 -0.95 11.38
N SER A 8 17.39 -1.81 11.74
CA SER A 8 17.48 -2.61 12.97
C SER A 8 17.61 -4.09 12.63
N ASN A 9 18.45 -4.79 13.34
CA ASN A 9 18.68 -6.22 13.16
C ASN A 9 17.93 -7.07 14.21
N THR A 10 17.90 -8.36 14.00
CA THR A 10 17.21 -9.32 14.87
C THR A 10 17.82 -9.42 16.27
N SER A 11 19.05 -8.94 16.49
CA SER A 11 19.67 -8.86 17.83
C SER A 11 19.36 -7.57 18.59
N GLY A 12 18.53 -6.67 18.01
CA GLY A 12 18.17 -5.39 18.62
C GLY A 12 19.14 -4.24 18.33
N ALA A 13 20.24 -4.47 17.60
CA ALA A 13 21.14 -3.38 17.22
C ALA A 13 20.53 -2.53 16.10
N SER A 14 20.73 -1.21 16.20
CA SER A 14 20.25 -0.24 15.22
C SER A 14 21.40 0.56 14.60
N TYR A 15 21.31 0.79 13.31
CA TYR A 15 22.30 1.51 12.50
C TYR A 15 21.63 2.69 11.80
N VAL A 16 22.18 3.88 11.99
CA VAL A 16 21.61 5.13 11.46
C VAL A 16 22.50 5.66 10.33
N PHE A 17 21.87 6.03 9.21
CA PHE A 17 22.52 6.53 8.01
C PHE A 17 21.93 7.86 7.57
N SER A 18 22.80 8.81 7.27
CA SER A 18 22.46 10.15 6.77
C SER A 18 23.14 10.50 5.45
N LYS A 19 24.19 9.76 5.04
CA LYS A 19 24.87 9.94 3.74
C LYS A 19 24.11 9.20 2.65
N ILE A 20 22.96 9.76 2.23
CA ILE A 20 22.09 9.16 1.25
C ILE A 20 22.46 9.68 -0.13
N LEU A 21 22.77 8.78 -1.08
CA LEU A 21 23.12 9.11 -2.45
C LEU A 21 21.88 9.32 -3.31
N GLN A 22 20.94 8.41 -3.18
CA GLN A 22 19.64 8.50 -3.85
C GLN A 22 18.58 7.74 -3.06
N PHE A 23 17.35 8.15 -3.21
CA PHE A 23 16.20 7.43 -2.65
C PHE A 23 14.95 7.64 -3.48
N GLN A 24 14.03 6.71 -3.34
CA GLN A 24 12.67 6.82 -3.86
C GLN A 24 11.70 6.30 -2.81
N LEU A 25 10.71 7.12 -2.47
CA LEU A 25 9.54 6.71 -1.69
C LEU A 25 8.33 6.70 -2.61
N LYS A 26 7.70 5.53 -2.76
CA LYS A 26 6.51 5.35 -3.59
C LYS A 26 5.32 5.03 -2.72
N LYS A 27 4.23 5.74 -2.96
CA LYS A 27 2.94 5.53 -2.32
C LYS A 27 1.84 5.67 -3.36
N GLU A 28 0.97 4.70 -3.44
CA GLU A 28 -0.15 4.66 -4.38
C GLU A 28 -1.45 4.43 -3.61
N VAL A 29 -2.54 5.07 -4.01
CA VAL A 29 -3.82 5.03 -3.31
C VAL A 29 -4.36 3.60 -3.19
N TYR A 30 -4.22 2.80 -4.26
CA TYR A 30 -4.76 1.43 -4.33
C TYR A 30 -3.74 0.35 -3.93
N THR A 31 -2.56 0.75 -3.44
CA THR A 31 -1.54 -0.17 -2.95
C THR A 31 -1.48 -0.04 -1.43
N PRO A 32 -1.72 -1.11 -0.66
CA PRO A 32 -1.83 -1.02 0.80
C PRO A 32 -0.48 -0.93 1.52
N TYR A 33 0.58 -0.48 0.86
CA TYR A 33 1.89 -0.29 1.48
C TYR A 33 2.72 0.77 0.76
N THR A 34 3.68 1.31 1.47
CA THR A 34 4.73 2.16 0.90
C THR A 34 5.89 1.31 0.41
N THR A 35 6.52 1.73 -0.70
CA THR A 35 7.79 1.15 -1.17
C THR A 35 8.88 2.19 -1.00
N PHE A 36 9.97 1.81 -0.34
CA PHE A 36 11.13 2.65 -0.16
C PHE A 36 12.36 1.95 -0.76
N SER A 37 13.04 2.62 -1.67
CA SER A 37 14.35 2.19 -2.17
C SER A 37 15.38 3.30 -1.94
N ALA A 38 16.59 2.92 -1.56
CA ALA A 38 17.66 3.88 -1.32
C ALA A 38 19.03 3.28 -1.59
N GLN A 39 19.95 4.16 -1.93
CA GLN A 39 21.37 3.89 -1.95
C GLN A 39 22.08 4.89 -1.03
N PHE A 40 22.88 4.40 -0.12
CA PHE A 40 23.56 5.22 0.87
C PHE A 40 24.95 4.66 1.19
N GLN A 41 25.79 5.46 1.82
CA GLN A 41 27.17 5.11 2.11
C GLN A 41 27.49 5.14 3.59
N THR A 42 28.44 4.32 3.99
CA THR A 42 29.06 4.34 5.31
C THR A 42 30.57 4.12 5.17
N ASP A 43 31.33 4.62 6.13
CA ASP A 43 32.76 4.43 6.16
C ASP A 43 33.12 3.04 6.74
N GLY A 44 34.09 2.39 6.12
CA GLY A 44 34.60 1.09 6.54
C GLY A 44 33.66 -0.10 6.27
N LEU A 45 34.16 -1.28 6.60
CA LEU A 45 33.40 -2.52 6.51
C LEU A 45 32.41 -2.64 7.68
N LYS A 46 31.13 -2.80 7.38
CA LYS A 46 30.09 -2.99 8.38
C LYS A 46 29.48 -4.39 8.25
N LYS A 47 29.36 -5.08 9.39
CA LYS A 47 28.59 -6.32 9.51
C LYS A 47 27.28 -6.00 10.23
N PHE A 48 26.16 -6.07 9.54
CA PHE A 48 24.86 -5.65 10.08
C PHE A 48 24.09 -6.79 10.76
N GLY A 49 24.47 -8.04 10.53
CA GLY A 49 23.62 -9.19 10.86
C GLY A 49 22.37 -9.23 9.97
N THR A 50 21.35 -9.96 10.42
CA THR A 50 20.09 -10.04 9.70
C THR A 50 19.24 -8.81 10.01
N ILE A 51 19.11 -7.89 9.05
CA ILE A 51 18.26 -6.71 9.18
C ILE A 51 16.80 -7.12 9.02
N CYS A 52 15.95 -6.71 9.99
CA CYS A 52 14.54 -7.04 10.02
C CYS A 52 13.61 -5.83 9.92
N LYS A 53 14.09 -4.64 10.24
CA LYS A 53 13.26 -3.42 10.26
C LYS A 53 13.99 -2.24 9.63
N VAL A 54 13.24 -1.43 8.89
CA VAL A 54 13.68 -0.17 8.29
C VAL A 54 12.76 0.94 8.75
N ILE A 55 13.33 2.03 9.26
CA ILE A 55 12.61 3.27 9.56
C ILE A 55 13.24 4.40 8.77
N VAL A 56 12.43 5.16 8.06
CA VAL A 56 12.86 6.35 7.31
C VAL A 56 12.15 7.57 7.88
N GLN A 57 12.94 8.56 8.27
CA GLN A 57 12.44 9.80 8.85
C GLN A 57 12.86 11.00 8.00
N ASN A 58 11.96 11.97 7.87
CA ASN A 58 12.23 13.29 7.34
C ASN A 58 12.07 14.30 8.49
N GLY A 59 13.19 14.72 9.06
CA GLY A 59 13.18 15.37 10.36
C GLY A 59 12.58 14.45 11.44
N ASN A 60 11.53 14.91 12.13
CA ASN A 60 10.84 14.13 13.17
C ASN A 60 9.67 13.28 12.64
N GLN A 61 9.40 13.32 11.34
CA GLN A 61 8.28 12.59 10.76
C GLN A 61 8.74 11.25 10.17
N VAL A 62 8.15 10.14 10.63
CA VAL A 62 8.31 8.83 10.02
C VAL A 62 7.55 8.84 8.68
N VAL A 63 8.26 8.64 7.58
CA VAL A 63 7.69 8.61 6.22
C VAL A 63 7.61 7.20 5.66
N HIS A 64 8.41 6.27 6.18
CA HIS A 64 8.35 4.85 5.87
C HIS A 64 8.81 4.02 7.06
N GLU A 65 8.13 2.93 7.32
CA GLU A 65 8.50 1.94 8.32
C GLU A 65 8.06 0.56 7.81
N GLY A 66 9.00 -0.40 7.79
CA GLY A 66 8.68 -1.68 7.18
C GLY A 66 9.80 -2.72 7.28
N THR A 67 9.65 -3.76 6.48
CA THR A 67 10.59 -4.88 6.37
C THR A 67 11.57 -4.68 5.21
N VAL A 68 12.72 -5.32 5.29
CA VAL A 68 13.68 -5.39 4.18
C VAL A 68 13.22 -6.45 3.18
N GLU A 69 13.14 -6.08 1.91
CA GLU A 69 12.98 -7.01 0.80
C GLU A 69 14.33 -7.44 0.25
N THR A 70 15.19 -6.46 -0.06
CA THR A 70 16.56 -6.71 -0.49
C THR A 70 17.51 -5.73 0.16
N LEU A 71 18.67 -6.24 0.57
CA LEU A 71 19.79 -5.46 1.08
C LEU A 71 21.07 -5.94 0.42
N THR A 72 21.70 -5.09 -0.37
CA THR A 72 22.99 -5.36 -0.99
C THR A 72 24.04 -4.47 -0.38
N VAL A 73 25.14 -5.06 0.08
CA VAL A 73 26.27 -4.36 0.68
C VAL A 73 27.50 -4.58 -0.18
N GLN A 74 28.08 -3.51 -0.71
CA GLN A 74 29.29 -3.55 -1.54
C GLN A 74 30.36 -2.68 -0.91
N THR A 75 31.53 -3.24 -0.69
CA THR A 75 32.66 -2.53 -0.12
C THR A 75 33.78 -2.43 -1.15
N ASN A 76 34.17 -1.20 -1.46
CA ASN A 76 35.31 -0.87 -2.30
C ASN A 76 36.31 -0.04 -1.50
N ALA A 77 37.53 -0.59 -1.27
CA ALA A 77 38.57 0.04 -0.48
C ALA A 77 38.05 0.48 0.90
N SER A 78 37.80 1.77 1.09
CA SER A 78 37.39 2.36 2.38
C SER A 78 35.91 2.71 2.48
N VAL A 79 35.13 2.56 1.39
CA VAL A 79 33.71 2.97 1.34
C VAL A 79 32.85 1.76 1.16
N THR A 80 31.80 1.65 1.98
CA THR A 80 30.73 0.67 1.84
C THR A 80 29.48 1.35 1.32
N THR A 81 28.99 0.88 0.18
CA THR A 81 27.73 1.31 -0.43
C THR A 81 26.65 0.27 -0.13
N ILE A 82 25.51 0.72 0.32
CA ILE A 82 24.36 -0.10 0.68
C ILE A 82 23.20 0.25 -0.24
N SER A 83 22.64 -0.75 -0.92
CA SER A 83 21.42 -0.63 -1.71
C SER A 83 20.30 -1.38 -1.00
N LEU A 84 19.20 -0.70 -0.74
CA LEU A 84 18.08 -1.16 0.06
C LEU A 84 16.78 -1.08 -0.74
N LEU A 85 15.95 -2.13 -0.66
CA LEU A 85 14.54 -2.11 -1.00
C LEU A 85 13.75 -2.57 0.23
N SER A 86 12.75 -1.79 0.60
CA SER A 86 11.90 -2.03 1.78
C SER A 86 10.44 -1.81 1.43
N TYR A 87 9.57 -2.62 2.03
CA TYR A 87 8.12 -2.45 1.96
C TYR A 87 7.53 -2.18 3.34
N GLY A 88 6.54 -1.31 3.41
CA GLY A 88 5.79 -1.04 4.63
C GLY A 88 5.16 -2.31 5.21
N PHE A 89 5.02 -2.37 6.54
CA PHE A 89 4.47 -3.55 7.24
C PHE A 89 3.07 -3.92 6.76
N THR A 90 2.28 -2.97 6.31
CA THR A 90 0.94 -3.22 5.76
C THR A 90 0.93 -4.10 4.50
N LYS A 91 2.10 -4.35 3.87
CA LYS A 91 2.24 -5.39 2.83
C LYS A 91 1.82 -6.77 3.33
N LEU A 92 1.96 -7.06 4.63
CA LEU A 92 1.54 -8.31 5.24
C LEU A 92 0.04 -8.59 5.07
N LEU A 93 -0.79 -7.54 4.97
CA LEU A 93 -2.22 -7.70 4.71
C LEU A 93 -2.53 -8.30 3.32
N LEU A 94 -1.60 -8.15 2.34
CA LEU A 94 -1.70 -8.81 1.03
C LEU A 94 -1.15 -10.24 1.03
N HIS A 95 -0.25 -10.55 1.96
CA HIS A 95 0.41 -11.85 2.02
C HIS A 95 -0.24 -12.81 3.02
N SER A 96 -1.21 -12.33 3.81
CA SER A 96 -2.00 -13.15 4.71
C SER A 96 -3.37 -13.38 4.09
N GLU A 97 -3.82 -14.63 4.07
CA GLU A 97 -5.10 -15.03 3.49
C GLU A 97 -6.17 -15.17 4.56
N LEU A 98 -7.40 -14.80 4.24
CA LEU A 98 -8.56 -15.08 5.07
C LEU A 98 -8.93 -16.56 4.97
N ALA A 99 -9.36 -17.16 6.08
CA ALA A 99 -9.97 -18.47 6.02
C ALA A 99 -11.25 -18.38 5.17
N PRO A 100 -11.48 -19.31 4.22
CA PRO A 100 -12.69 -19.30 3.44
C PRO A 100 -13.91 -19.63 4.30
N GLY A 101 -15.05 -19.01 3.99
CA GLY A 101 -16.30 -19.30 4.72
C GLY A 101 -17.18 -18.09 4.95
N LEU A 102 -18.25 -18.34 5.70
CA LEU A 102 -19.23 -17.32 6.07
C LEU A 102 -18.86 -16.66 7.40
N TYR A 103 -18.80 -15.36 7.39
CA TYR A 103 -18.49 -14.53 8.56
C TYR A 103 -19.72 -13.71 8.96
N PRO A 104 -20.40 -14.09 10.04
CA PRO A 104 -21.51 -13.28 10.58
C PRO A 104 -20.99 -12.10 11.39
N ASN A 105 -21.69 -10.99 11.33
CA ASN A 105 -21.43 -9.78 12.13
C ASN A 105 -19.96 -9.31 12.07
N LEU A 106 -19.31 -9.42 10.91
CA LEU A 106 -17.92 -9.05 10.75
C LEU A 106 -17.76 -7.54 10.65
N SER A 107 -16.88 -6.97 11.47
CA SER A 107 -16.42 -5.58 11.41
C SER A 107 -14.97 -5.53 10.94
N ILE A 108 -14.51 -4.34 10.49
CA ILE A 108 -13.11 -4.13 10.12
C ILE A 108 -12.20 -4.31 11.34
N ASN A 109 -12.65 -3.83 12.51
CA ASN A 109 -11.91 -4.03 13.75
C ASN A 109 -11.72 -5.51 14.09
N SER A 110 -12.79 -6.32 14.03
CA SER A 110 -12.70 -7.75 14.32
C SER A 110 -11.86 -8.50 13.28
N LEU A 111 -11.90 -8.08 12.01
CA LEU A 111 -11.06 -8.65 10.97
C LEU A 111 -9.57 -8.40 11.22
N LEU A 112 -9.18 -7.17 11.55
CA LEU A 112 -7.78 -6.79 11.71
C LEU A 112 -7.19 -7.17 13.09
N SER A 113 -8.01 -7.25 14.13
CA SER A 113 -7.53 -7.57 15.50
C SER A 113 -7.74 -9.02 15.91
N GLY A 114 -8.74 -9.69 15.35
CA GLY A 114 -9.22 -10.97 15.88
C GLY A 114 -8.59 -12.20 15.26
N TYR A 115 -8.15 -12.14 14.01
CA TYR A 115 -7.75 -13.33 13.25
C TYR A 115 -6.24 -13.48 13.07
N TYR A 116 -5.47 -12.38 13.16
CA TYR A 116 -4.03 -12.38 12.87
C TYR A 116 -3.25 -11.52 13.85
N GLN A 117 -2.08 -11.99 14.26
CA GLN A 117 -1.13 -11.20 15.02
C GLN A 117 -0.25 -10.41 14.04
N PHE A 118 -0.71 -9.23 13.68
CA PHE A 118 0.11 -8.31 12.89
C PHE A 118 1.09 -7.53 13.78
N PRO A 119 2.20 -7.03 13.21
CA PRO A 119 3.08 -6.12 13.91
C PRO A 119 2.32 -4.93 14.51
N PRO A 120 2.67 -4.46 15.72
CA PRO A 120 1.97 -3.36 16.40
C PRO A 120 2.09 -2.03 15.66
N GLU A 121 3.01 -1.93 14.71
CA GLU A 121 3.15 -0.78 13.81
C GLU A 121 1.99 -0.65 12.82
N ILE A 122 1.27 -1.73 12.52
CA ILE A 122 0.05 -1.67 11.71
C ILE A 122 -1.08 -1.16 12.59
N THR A 123 -1.57 0.02 12.28
CA THR A 123 -2.67 0.66 12.96
C THR A 123 -3.83 0.90 12.00
N TRP A 124 -5.03 1.10 12.51
CA TRP A 124 -6.21 1.39 11.68
C TRP A 124 -7.15 2.35 12.38
N GLU A 125 -7.93 3.06 11.57
CA GLU A 125 -9.05 3.87 12.08
C GLU A 125 -10.13 2.93 12.62
N SER A 126 -10.59 3.21 13.84
CA SER A 126 -11.63 2.38 14.46
C SER A 126 -12.96 2.57 13.74
N ASN A 127 -13.61 1.44 13.46
CA ASN A 127 -14.96 1.40 12.94
C ASN A 127 -15.72 0.25 13.59
N SER A 128 -16.85 0.56 14.24
CA SER A 128 -17.69 -0.39 14.97
C SER A 128 -18.79 -1.00 14.12
N ASP A 129 -19.02 -0.50 12.90
CA ASP A 129 -20.04 -1.03 12.01
C ASP A 129 -19.70 -2.46 11.62
N SER A 130 -20.72 -3.30 11.54
CA SER A 130 -20.58 -4.71 11.15
C SER A 130 -21.57 -5.08 10.06
N THR A 131 -21.22 -6.05 9.24
CA THR A 131 -22.12 -6.66 8.26
C THR A 131 -22.98 -7.72 8.94
N ASN A 132 -24.20 -7.96 8.42
CA ASN A 132 -24.98 -9.13 8.85
C ASN A 132 -24.22 -10.43 8.52
N TYR A 133 -23.69 -10.52 7.31
CA TYR A 133 -22.81 -11.60 6.88
C TYR A 133 -21.95 -11.17 5.68
N VAL A 134 -20.79 -11.82 5.52
CA VAL A 134 -19.95 -11.77 4.32
C VAL A 134 -19.35 -13.15 4.09
N TYR A 135 -19.28 -13.58 2.86
CA TYR A 135 -18.62 -14.82 2.47
C TYR A 135 -17.30 -14.51 1.77
N PHE A 136 -16.22 -15.16 2.17
CA PHE A 136 -14.93 -15.10 1.50
C PHE A 136 -14.60 -16.45 0.87
N ASN A 137 -14.18 -16.41 -0.39
CA ASN A 137 -13.66 -17.57 -1.11
C ASN A 137 -12.25 -17.92 -0.62
N GLU A 138 -11.72 -19.03 -1.10
CA GLU A 138 -10.32 -19.39 -0.92
C GLU A 138 -9.37 -18.34 -1.53
N HIS A 139 -8.18 -18.22 -0.94
CA HIS A 139 -7.09 -17.34 -1.42
C HIS A 139 -7.42 -15.84 -1.45
N ILE A 140 -8.34 -15.38 -0.61
CA ILE A 140 -8.62 -13.95 -0.48
C ILE A 140 -7.61 -13.33 0.50
N PRO A 141 -6.79 -12.35 0.07
CA PRO A 141 -5.93 -11.61 0.98
C PRO A 141 -6.73 -10.86 2.05
N VAL A 142 -6.15 -10.69 3.23
CA VAL A 142 -6.77 -9.89 4.30
C VAL A 142 -7.10 -8.48 3.82
N TRP A 143 -6.23 -7.88 3.00
CA TRP A 143 -6.49 -6.56 2.42
C TRP A 143 -7.76 -6.52 1.56
N ASP A 144 -8.00 -7.53 0.76
CA ASP A 144 -9.22 -7.61 -0.08
C ASP A 144 -10.47 -7.79 0.79
N GLY A 145 -10.34 -8.48 1.93
CA GLY A 145 -11.37 -8.52 2.96
C GLY A 145 -11.67 -7.15 3.54
N VAL A 146 -10.65 -6.37 3.90
CA VAL A 146 -10.80 -4.97 4.36
C VAL A 146 -11.48 -4.11 3.30
N VAL A 147 -11.07 -4.23 2.03
CA VAL A 147 -11.68 -3.52 0.89
C VAL A 147 -13.15 -3.87 0.78
N THR A 148 -13.48 -5.17 0.82
CA THR A 148 -14.86 -5.66 0.73
C THR A 148 -15.74 -5.09 1.85
N LEU A 149 -15.25 -5.09 3.09
CA LEU A 149 -15.98 -4.53 4.23
C LEU A 149 -16.12 -3.01 4.13
N CYS A 150 -15.08 -2.30 3.71
CA CYS A 150 -15.15 -0.85 3.50
C CYS A 150 -16.21 -0.48 2.46
N TYR A 151 -16.29 -1.23 1.37
CA TYR A 151 -17.34 -0.99 0.38
C TYR A 151 -18.73 -1.29 0.92
N LYS A 152 -18.91 -2.39 1.66
CA LYS A 152 -20.22 -2.78 2.22
C LYS A 152 -20.70 -1.83 3.31
N LEU A 153 -19.80 -1.34 4.15
CA LEU A 153 -20.14 -0.55 5.34
C LEU A 153 -20.05 0.97 5.11
N LEU A 154 -19.12 1.41 4.26
CA LEU A 154 -18.76 2.82 4.13
C LEU A 154 -18.87 3.34 2.68
N GLU A 155 -19.13 2.46 1.70
CA GLU A 155 -19.14 2.76 0.26
C GLU A 155 -17.85 3.43 -0.24
N ARG A 156 -16.70 3.04 0.33
CA ARG A 156 -15.40 3.68 0.11
C ARG A 156 -14.28 2.67 -0.02
N TYR A 157 -13.17 3.11 -0.62
CA TYR A 157 -11.95 2.34 -0.70
C TYR A 157 -11.01 2.73 0.46
N PRO A 158 -10.46 1.76 1.24
CA PRO A 158 -9.48 2.03 2.28
C PRO A 158 -8.13 2.42 1.65
N TYR A 159 -7.32 3.18 2.38
CA TYR A 159 -5.98 3.57 1.93
C TYR A 159 -4.99 3.65 3.11
N ILE A 160 -3.69 3.66 2.80
CA ILE A 160 -2.66 3.85 3.82
C ILE A 160 -2.29 5.33 3.92
N ARG A 161 -2.43 5.92 5.09
CA ARG A 161 -2.19 7.35 5.31
C ARG A 161 -0.74 7.65 5.68
N THR A 162 -0.31 7.28 6.85
CA THR A 162 1.08 7.35 7.32
C THR A 162 1.72 5.99 7.16
N ALA A 163 2.99 5.82 7.55
CA ALA A 163 3.78 4.63 7.21
C ALA A 163 2.99 3.30 7.18
N ASN A 164 2.13 3.02 8.17
CA ASN A 164 1.38 1.76 8.26
C ASN A 164 -0.05 1.93 8.81
N GLN A 165 -0.63 3.12 8.71
CA GLN A 165 -1.99 3.37 9.17
C GLN A 165 -3.02 3.11 8.07
N VAL A 166 -3.90 2.15 8.28
CA VAL A 166 -5.08 1.89 7.44
C VAL A 166 -6.16 2.93 7.75
N CYS A 167 -6.51 3.73 6.76
CA CYS A 167 -7.57 4.72 6.85
C CYS A 167 -8.82 4.27 6.11
N LEU A 168 -9.96 4.47 6.75
CA LEU A 168 -11.28 4.06 6.28
C LEU A 168 -12.10 5.26 5.79
N HIS A 169 -11.73 6.47 6.21
CA HIS A 169 -12.44 7.70 5.91
C HIS A 169 -11.63 8.59 4.97
N LEU A 170 -12.31 9.32 4.09
CA LEU A 170 -11.65 10.31 3.26
C LEU A 170 -11.02 11.40 4.14
N PRO A 171 -9.85 11.94 3.75
CA PRO A 171 -9.27 13.07 4.46
C PRO A 171 -10.24 14.26 4.43
N GLU A 172 -10.44 14.89 5.59
CA GLU A 172 -11.44 15.97 5.76
C GLU A 172 -11.24 17.15 4.81
N LYS A 173 -10.02 17.41 4.36
CA LYS A 173 -9.72 18.45 3.37
C LYS A 173 -8.55 18.02 2.48
N ALA A 174 -8.76 18.03 1.18
CA ALA A 174 -7.65 17.94 0.23
C ALA A 174 -6.81 19.21 0.31
N LYS A 175 -5.51 19.09 0.59
CA LYS A 175 -4.57 20.20 0.47
C LYS A 175 -4.28 20.41 -1.02
N SER A 176 -4.52 21.62 -1.53
CA SER A 176 -4.07 21.97 -2.88
C SER A 176 -2.57 22.23 -2.87
N LEU A 177 -1.86 21.59 -3.80
CA LEU A 177 -0.46 21.86 -4.06
C LEU A 177 -0.35 22.71 -5.33
N HIS A 178 0.13 23.95 -5.19
CA HIS A 178 0.41 24.81 -6.32
C HIS A 178 1.89 24.68 -6.71
N ILE A 179 2.15 24.10 -7.87
CA ILE A 179 3.50 23.98 -8.44
C ILE A 179 3.66 25.02 -9.53
N GLN A 180 4.58 25.96 -9.34
CA GLN A 180 4.91 26.97 -10.34
C GLN A 180 5.97 26.42 -11.30
N THR A 181 5.89 26.80 -12.57
CA THR A 181 6.81 26.34 -13.63
C THR A 181 8.29 26.64 -13.30
N GLY A 182 8.58 27.74 -12.63
CA GLY A 182 9.94 28.08 -12.18
C GLY A 182 10.48 27.23 -11.03
N GLN A 183 9.65 26.39 -10.43
CA GLN A 183 10.04 25.46 -9.35
C GLN A 183 10.28 24.03 -9.84
N THR A 184 10.12 23.78 -11.15
CA THR A 184 10.24 22.44 -11.73
C THR A 184 11.37 22.41 -12.77
N LEU A 185 12.23 21.39 -12.71
CA LEU A 185 13.23 21.15 -13.74
C LEU A 185 12.61 20.57 -15.00
N SER A 186 11.62 19.72 -14.84
CA SER A 186 10.81 19.19 -15.94
C SER A 186 9.44 18.77 -15.44
N TYR A 187 8.44 18.84 -16.30
CA TYR A 187 7.12 18.29 -16.02
C TYR A 187 6.56 17.62 -17.27
N GLY A 188 5.68 16.65 -17.07
CA GLY A 188 5.05 15.94 -18.17
C GLY A 188 3.80 15.21 -17.72
N THR A 189 2.95 14.87 -18.67
CA THR A 189 1.75 14.08 -18.43
C THR A 189 1.85 12.75 -19.18
N LYS A 190 1.66 11.63 -18.46
CA LYS A 190 1.54 10.29 -19.06
C LYS A 190 0.12 9.78 -18.87
N ARG A 191 -0.59 9.57 -19.96
CA ARG A 191 -1.94 8.98 -19.95
C ARG A 191 -1.87 7.53 -20.40
N ARG A 192 -2.49 6.64 -19.65
CA ARG A 192 -2.62 5.20 -20.00
C ARG A 192 -4.07 4.88 -20.25
N TYR A 193 -4.40 4.56 -21.47
CA TYR A 193 -5.76 4.20 -21.87
C TYR A 193 -6.02 2.69 -21.83
N SER A 194 -4.97 1.88 -21.86
CA SER A 194 -5.05 0.42 -21.97
C SER A 194 -5.80 -0.30 -20.84
N ARG A 195 -6.03 0.40 -19.71
CA ARG A 195 -6.77 -0.16 -18.57
C ARG A 195 -8.22 0.32 -18.48
N LEU A 196 -8.64 1.19 -19.39
CA LEU A 196 -10.01 1.66 -19.40
C LEU A 196 -10.95 0.51 -19.81
N ILE A 197 -12.07 0.40 -19.12
CA ILE A 197 -13.16 -0.52 -19.45
C ILE A 197 -14.31 0.35 -19.91
N SER A 198 -14.85 0.01 -21.09
CA SER A 198 -15.94 0.75 -21.72
C SER A 198 -17.32 0.31 -21.24
N HIS A 199 -17.48 -0.99 -21.01
CA HIS A 199 -18.77 -1.57 -20.65
C HIS A 199 -18.62 -2.54 -19.49
N PHE A 200 -19.47 -2.41 -18.49
CA PHE A 200 -19.63 -3.35 -17.40
C PHE A 200 -21.00 -4.01 -17.54
N HIS A 201 -21.01 -5.33 -17.53
CA HIS A 201 -22.22 -6.14 -17.55
C HIS A 201 -22.34 -6.83 -16.20
N MET A 202 -23.43 -6.57 -15.48
CA MET A 202 -23.66 -7.14 -14.16
C MET A 202 -24.59 -8.33 -14.27
N GLN A 203 -24.26 -9.40 -13.54
CA GLN A 203 -25.11 -10.57 -13.46
C GLN A 203 -26.40 -10.24 -12.71
N ASP A 204 -27.55 -10.72 -13.21
CA ASP A 204 -28.82 -10.70 -12.48
C ASP A 204 -28.96 -11.93 -11.58
N VAL A 205 -30.05 -12.01 -10.83
CA VAL A 205 -30.35 -13.13 -9.92
C VAL A 205 -30.52 -14.48 -10.64
N ASP A 206 -30.81 -14.44 -11.94
CA ASP A 206 -30.99 -15.62 -12.79
C ASP A 206 -29.68 -16.02 -13.51
N GLY A 207 -28.59 -15.31 -13.26
CA GLY A 207 -27.29 -15.58 -13.86
C GLY A 207 -27.02 -14.91 -15.21
N ASN A 208 -27.94 -14.07 -15.72
CA ASN A 208 -27.80 -13.41 -17.02
C ASN A 208 -27.10 -12.06 -16.90
N TYR A 209 -26.44 -11.60 -17.97
CA TYR A 209 -25.64 -10.36 -18.02
C TYR A 209 -26.20 -9.29 -18.97
N ASP A 210 -27.39 -9.46 -19.48
CA ASP A 210 -28.02 -8.62 -20.51
C ASP A 210 -28.87 -7.47 -19.94
N LYS A 211 -29.36 -7.59 -18.70
CA LYS A 211 -30.30 -6.62 -18.11
C LYS A 211 -29.63 -5.39 -17.51
N PHE A 212 -28.42 -5.54 -16.96
CA PHE A 212 -27.72 -4.45 -16.28
C PHE A 212 -26.38 -4.17 -16.90
N SER A 213 -26.26 -3.03 -17.56
CA SER A 213 -25.01 -2.58 -18.14
C SER A 213 -24.71 -1.13 -17.80
N LEU A 214 -23.44 -0.83 -17.58
CA LEU A 214 -22.93 0.53 -17.39
C LEU A 214 -21.90 0.82 -18.47
N THR A 215 -22.07 1.95 -19.17
CA THR A 215 -21.12 2.42 -20.19
C THR A 215 -20.26 3.54 -19.65
N ASN A 216 -18.94 3.43 -19.86
CA ASN A 216 -17.99 4.51 -19.60
C ASN A 216 -17.74 5.30 -20.89
N PRO A 217 -18.34 6.50 -21.05
CA PRO A 217 -18.26 7.26 -22.28
C PRO A 217 -16.84 7.75 -22.60
N GLN A 218 -16.00 7.95 -21.57
CA GLN A 218 -14.60 8.37 -21.78
C GLN A 218 -13.76 7.24 -22.41
N ALA A 219 -14.00 6.00 -22.02
CA ALA A 219 -13.34 4.85 -22.63
C ALA A 219 -13.81 4.62 -24.07
N VAL A 220 -15.10 4.78 -24.33
CA VAL A 220 -15.68 4.69 -25.68
C VAL A 220 -15.10 5.76 -26.59
N ALA A 221 -15.00 7.00 -26.13
CA ALA A 221 -14.46 8.13 -26.91
C ALA A 221 -13.01 7.95 -27.36
N VAL A 222 -12.21 7.13 -26.65
CA VAL A 222 -10.82 6.79 -27.03
C VAL A 222 -10.68 5.41 -27.64
N TYR A 223 -11.78 4.84 -28.13
CA TYR A 223 -11.84 3.52 -28.78
C TYR A 223 -11.32 2.36 -27.92
N GLN A 224 -11.36 2.48 -26.59
CA GLN A 224 -11.05 1.38 -25.67
C GLN A 224 -12.31 0.54 -25.43
N LEU A 225 -12.72 -0.22 -26.43
CA LEU A 225 -13.94 -1.05 -26.39
C LEU A 225 -13.67 -2.36 -25.64
N ARG A 226 -13.66 -2.29 -24.31
CA ARG A 226 -13.44 -3.43 -23.41
C ARG A 226 -14.67 -3.68 -22.57
N HIS A 227 -15.12 -4.91 -22.58
CA HIS A 227 -16.27 -5.38 -21.80
C HIS A 227 -15.78 -6.16 -20.60
N LYS A 228 -16.37 -5.93 -19.43
CA LYS A 228 -16.14 -6.70 -18.22
C LYS A 228 -17.46 -7.24 -17.69
N GLN A 229 -17.51 -8.53 -17.43
CA GLN A 229 -18.61 -9.17 -16.72
C GLN A 229 -18.31 -9.20 -15.23
N ILE A 230 -19.31 -8.88 -14.41
CA ILE A 230 -19.23 -8.87 -12.95
C ILE A 230 -20.32 -9.81 -12.46
N ALA A 231 -19.90 -10.94 -11.88
CA ALA A 231 -20.78 -11.86 -11.19
C ALA A 231 -20.99 -11.40 -9.73
N PHE A 232 -22.13 -11.80 -9.14
CA PHE A 232 -22.39 -11.63 -7.72
C PHE A 232 -21.72 -12.72 -6.91
#